data_c92224a8e0f22c38763f85b9425354c8
#
_entry.id   c92224a8e0f22c38763f85b9425354c8
#
_cell.length_a   1.000
_cell.length_b   1.000
_cell.length_c   1.000
_cell.angle_alpha   90.00
_cell.angle_beta   90.00
_cell.angle_gamma   90.00
#
_symmetry.space_group_name_H-M   'P 1'
#
loop_
_entity.id
_entity.type
_entity.pdbx_description
1 polymer ?
#
loop_
_entity_poly.entity_id
_entity_poly.type
_entity_poly.pdbx_seq_one_letter_code
_entity_poly.pdbx_strand_id
1 'polypeptide(L)'
;MNTVDFSKFNVHAQTHVGVHVDSSIVRKVVALFSSAVFPGYYDTMPEEQKHAELYYGILSLASSLPKLETSLQDIATGLMEKLPALKASVWTDVSSIYDADPAAKDPAEIILCYPSVKAMLHYRLAHHLYLLGLPLVPRMITEMAHSETGIDIHPGAEIGDYFGIDHGTGVVIGETAVVGNHVRIYQGVTLGAKSFRYDEKGKAISGPRHPIIEDNVTIYSNSSILGRITIGHDSIIGGNIWQTESLPPYSRVIQGKSIATHFTDGGGI
;
A
#
# COMPACT_ATOMS: atom_id res chain seq x y z
N MET A 1 -43.31 1.16 -27.61
CA MET A 1 -42.12 1.24 -26.74
C MET A 1 -41.97 -0.10 -26.03
N ASN A 2 -40.97 -0.88 -26.41
CA ASN A 2 -40.69 -2.14 -25.72
C ASN A 2 -40.11 -1.81 -24.33
N THR A 3 -40.88 -2.05 -23.29
CA THR A 3 -40.41 -1.96 -21.91
C THR A 3 -39.39 -3.08 -21.68
N VAL A 4 -38.17 -2.72 -21.37
CA VAL A 4 -37.14 -3.70 -20.99
C VAL A 4 -37.53 -4.31 -19.64
N ASP A 5 -37.72 -5.62 -19.61
CA ASP A 5 -38.04 -6.36 -18.40
C ASP A 5 -36.74 -6.55 -17.59
N PHE A 6 -36.53 -5.71 -16.59
CA PHE A 6 -35.37 -5.74 -15.70
C PHE A 6 -35.35 -6.92 -14.71
N SER A 7 -36.46 -7.66 -14.56
CA SER A 7 -36.51 -8.82 -13.67
C SER A 7 -35.54 -9.94 -14.07
N LYS A 8 -35.18 -10.01 -15.35
CA LYS A 8 -34.25 -10.98 -15.92
C LYS A 8 -32.78 -10.69 -15.53
N PHE A 9 -32.49 -9.49 -15.05
CA PHE A 9 -31.15 -9.11 -14.59
C PHE A 9 -30.93 -9.34 -13.09
N ASN A 10 -31.97 -9.73 -12.34
CA ASN A 10 -31.92 -10.06 -10.92
C ASN A 10 -31.51 -11.52 -10.65
N VAL A 11 -30.63 -12.07 -11.47
CA VAL A 11 -30.35 -13.52 -11.47
C VAL A 11 -29.68 -14.03 -10.17
N HIS A 12 -29.17 -13.18 -9.30
CA HIS A 12 -28.60 -13.55 -8.00
C HIS A 12 -28.64 -12.41 -6.95
N ALA A 13 -29.69 -11.61 -6.93
CA ALA A 13 -29.98 -10.81 -5.75
C ALA A 13 -30.49 -11.73 -4.63
N GLN A 14 -29.67 -12.73 -4.25
CA GLN A 14 -29.74 -13.19 -2.89
C GLN A 14 -29.38 -11.96 -2.05
N THR A 15 -30.33 -11.57 -1.23
CA THR A 15 -30.22 -10.53 -0.23
C THR A 15 -29.10 -10.87 0.76
N HIS A 16 -27.87 -10.78 0.32
CA HIS A 16 -26.84 -10.39 1.25
C HIS A 16 -27.26 -8.97 1.65
N VAL A 17 -27.60 -8.79 2.91
CA VAL A 17 -27.69 -7.45 3.50
C VAL A 17 -26.34 -6.83 3.22
N GLY A 18 -26.26 -6.08 2.12
CA GLY A 18 -24.99 -5.60 1.59
C GLY A 18 -24.43 -4.62 2.60
N VAL A 19 -23.19 -4.84 3.00
CA VAL A 19 -22.45 -3.82 3.72
C VAL A 19 -22.31 -2.65 2.76
N HIS A 20 -23.02 -1.56 3.03
CA HIS A 20 -22.94 -0.34 2.24
C HIS A 20 -22.00 0.64 2.92
N VAL A 21 -20.79 0.83 2.36
CA VAL A 21 -19.86 1.87 2.82
C VAL A 21 -19.95 3.05 1.86
N ASP A 22 -20.28 4.23 2.39
CA ASP A 22 -20.29 5.45 1.57
C ASP A 22 -18.85 5.85 1.22
N SER A 23 -18.47 5.64 -0.03
CA SER A 23 -17.13 5.96 -0.53
C SER A 23 -16.80 7.46 -0.46
N SER A 24 -17.80 8.34 -0.37
CA SER A 24 -17.57 9.78 -0.22
C SER A 24 -17.04 10.13 1.17
N ILE A 25 -17.54 9.45 2.20
CA ILE A 25 -17.04 9.58 3.58
C ILE A 25 -15.60 9.08 3.66
N VAL A 26 -15.31 7.92 3.05
CA VAL A 26 -13.94 7.39 3.03
C VAL A 26 -12.96 8.38 2.37
N ARG A 27 -13.34 8.95 1.22
CA ARG A 27 -12.53 9.99 0.55
C ARG A 27 -12.33 11.22 1.43
N LYS A 28 -13.39 11.67 2.13
CA LYS A 28 -13.28 12.80 3.07
C LYS A 28 -12.31 12.49 4.20
N VAL A 29 -12.36 11.30 4.80
CA VAL A 29 -11.42 10.86 5.85
C VAL A 29 -9.98 10.90 5.35
N VAL A 30 -9.72 10.38 4.16
CA VAL A 30 -8.38 10.41 3.54
C VAL A 30 -7.91 11.86 3.30
N ALA A 31 -8.76 12.72 2.77
CA ALA A 31 -8.42 14.13 2.52
C ALA A 31 -8.09 14.88 3.82
N LEU A 32 -8.88 14.67 4.88
CA LEU A 32 -8.64 15.27 6.18
C LEU A 32 -7.35 14.76 6.83
N PHE A 33 -7.07 13.46 6.71
CA PHE A 33 -5.81 12.89 7.18
C PHE A 33 -4.62 13.47 6.41
N SER A 34 -4.70 13.55 5.09
CA SER A 34 -3.65 14.15 4.25
C SER A 34 -3.33 15.59 4.65
N SER A 35 -4.38 16.37 4.88
CA SER A 35 -4.24 17.75 5.31
C SER A 35 -3.72 17.90 6.74
N ALA A 36 -4.05 16.95 7.65
CA ALA A 36 -3.51 16.93 9.00
C ALA A 36 -2.02 16.54 9.02
N VAL A 37 -1.60 15.63 8.13
CA VAL A 37 -0.19 15.21 7.99
C VAL A 37 0.65 16.33 7.39
N PHE A 38 0.14 17.03 6.38
CA PHE A 38 0.83 18.09 5.64
C PHE A 38 0.09 19.42 5.75
N PRO A 39 0.14 20.11 6.92
CA PRO A 39 -0.57 21.38 7.11
C PRO A 39 -0.10 22.44 6.11
N GLY A 40 -1.05 23.12 5.49
CA GLY A 40 -0.78 24.18 4.52
C GLY A 40 -0.50 23.72 3.09
N TYR A 41 -0.35 22.42 2.82
CA TYR A 41 -0.13 21.91 1.47
C TYR A 41 -1.44 21.65 0.69
N TYR A 42 -2.46 21.13 1.36
CA TYR A 42 -3.72 20.76 0.71
C TYR A 42 -4.87 21.72 0.96
N ASP A 43 -4.86 22.41 2.10
CA ASP A 43 -5.86 23.38 2.49
C ASP A 43 -5.34 24.35 3.57
N THR A 44 -6.18 25.32 3.93
CA THR A 44 -5.90 26.34 4.98
C THR A 44 -6.77 26.15 6.22
N MET A 45 -7.43 25.00 6.36
CA MET A 45 -8.27 24.70 7.53
C MET A 45 -7.42 24.69 8.81
N PRO A 46 -7.90 25.26 9.93
CA PRO A 46 -7.22 25.19 11.21
C PRO A 46 -7.02 23.73 11.67
N GLU A 47 -5.88 23.41 12.28
CA GLU A 47 -5.54 22.05 12.69
C GLU A 47 -6.58 21.44 13.65
N GLU A 48 -7.06 22.22 14.63
CA GLU A 48 -8.07 21.79 15.57
C GLU A 48 -9.37 21.35 14.87
N GLN A 49 -9.79 22.12 13.86
CA GLN A 49 -10.95 21.77 13.07
C GLN A 49 -10.72 20.50 12.24
N LYS A 50 -9.53 20.33 11.63
CA LYS A 50 -9.18 19.12 10.90
C LYS A 50 -9.25 17.88 11.77
N HIS A 51 -8.69 17.97 12.97
CA HIS A 51 -8.71 16.87 13.93
C HIS A 51 -10.14 16.50 14.34
N ALA A 52 -10.97 17.50 14.61
CA ALA A 52 -12.38 17.28 14.95
C ALA A 52 -13.14 16.63 13.76
N GLU A 53 -12.97 17.16 12.55
CA GLU A 53 -13.63 16.60 11.36
C GLU A 53 -13.13 15.19 11.00
N LEU A 54 -11.84 14.89 11.21
CA LEU A 54 -11.28 13.55 11.02
C LEU A 54 -11.90 12.56 12.01
N TYR A 55 -11.98 12.93 13.30
CA TYR A 55 -12.64 12.14 14.32
C TYR A 55 -14.10 11.82 13.97
N TYR A 56 -14.88 12.86 13.65
CA TYR A 56 -16.28 12.69 13.25
C TYR A 56 -16.44 11.98 11.91
N GLY A 57 -15.47 12.09 10.99
CA GLY A 57 -15.42 11.33 9.75
C GLY A 57 -15.39 9.82 10.00
N ILE A 58 -14.58 9.37 10.96
CA ILE A 58 -14.57 7.94 11.36
C ILE A 58 -15.91 7.54 11.97
N LEU A 59 -16.50 8.36 12.85
CA LEU A 59 -17.80 8.06 13.45
C LEU A 59 -18.93 7.96 12.40
N SER A 60 -18.83 8.74 11.32
CA SER A 60 -19.81 8.75 10.24
C SER A 60 -19.87 7.45 9.44
N LEU A 61 -18.87 6.58 9.59
CA LEU A 61 -18.87 5.23 8.98
C LEU A 61 -19.84 4.27 9.71
N ALA A 62 -20.36 4.63 10.89
CA ALA A 62 -21.19 3.78 11.76
C ALA A 62 -22.44 3.21 11.08
N SER A 63 -23.09 3.99 10.21
CA SER A 63 -24.32 3.60 9.54
C SER A 63 -24.11 2.55 8.44
N SER A 64 -22.88 2.27 8.11
CA SER A 64 -22.48 1.54 6.90
C SER A 64 -21.75 0.22 7.17
N LEU A 65 -21.28 0.00 8.40
CA LEU A 65 -20.42 -1.13 8.75
C LEU A 65 -21.20 -2.24 9.48
N PRO A 66 -20.79 -3.52 9.32
CA PRO A 66 -21.30 -4.60 10.15
C PRO A 66 -20.98 -4.35 11.62
N LYS A 67 -21.61 -5.11 12.52
CA LYS A 67 -21.31 -5.02 13.95
C LYS A 67 -19.80 -5.19 14.17
N LEU A 68 -19.18 -4.18 14.76
CA LEU A 68 -17.76 -4.16 15.06
C LEU A 68 -17.49 -4.80 16.43
N GLU A 69 -16.32 -5.42 16.59
CA GLU A 69 -15.82 -5.85 17.89
C GLU A 69 -15.33 -4.63 18.71
N THR A 70 -14.65 -3.71 18.05
CA THR A 70 -14.20 -2.42 18.63
C THR A 70 -15.19 -1.31 18.28
N SER A 71 -15.53 -0.43 19.23
CA SER A 71 -16.43 0.68 18.95
C SER A 71 -15.79 1.70 17.99
N LEU A 72 -16.61 2.40 17.19
CA LEU A 72 -16.09 3.46 16.33
C LEU A 72 -15.50 4.63 17.11
N GLN A 73 -15.98 4.87 18.33
CA GLN A 73 -15.37 5.84 19.23
C GLN A 73 -13.94 5.45 19.61
N ASP A 74 -13.71 4.19 19.95
CA ASP A 74 -12.37 3.69 20.30
C ASP A 74 -11.45 3.72 19.07
N ILE A 75 -11.96 3.37 17.88
CA ILE A 75 -11.21 3.47 16.63
C ILE A 75 -10.85 4.93 16.32
N ALA A 76 -11.80 5.86 16.43
CA ALA A 76 -11.56 7.28 16.19
C ALA A 76 -10.56 7.85 17.21
N THR A 77 -10.72 7.50 18.47
CA THR A 77 -9.79 7.91 19.54
C THR A 77 -8.40 7.35 19.31
N GLY A 78 -8.28 6.05 19.01
CA GLY A 78 -6.99 5.40 18.71
C GLY A 78 -6.28 6.01 17.49
N LEU A 79 -7.04 6.41 16.46
CA LEU A 79 -6.47 7.15 15.34
C LEU A 79 -5.91 8.51 15.76
N MET A 80 -6.68 9.27 16.57
CA MET A 80 -6.23 10.60 17.02
C MET A 80 -5.01 10.51 17.93
N GLU A 81 -4.95 9.55 18.83
CA GLU A 81 -3.78 9.30 19.69
C GLU A 81 -2.53 8.93 18.88
N LYS A 82 -2.70 8.20 17.80
CA LYS A 82 -1.59 7.78 16.93
C LYS A 82 -1.19 8.82 15.89
N LEU A 83 -2.05 9.83 15.63
CA LEU A 83 -1.86 10.81 14.56
C LEU A 83 -0.48 11.49 14.55
N PRO A 84 0.10 11.93 15.71
CA PRO A 84 1.46 12.51 15.71
C PRO A 84 2.53 11.54 15.21
N ALA A 85 2.44 10.26 15.58
CA ALA A 85 3.39 9.24 15.14
C ALA A 85 3.21 8.90 13.65
N LEU A 86 1.96 8.82 13.17
CA LEU A 86 1.67 8.60 11.75
C LEU A 86 2.20 9.77 10.91
N LYS A 87 2.01 11.01 11.37
CA LYS A 87 2.58 12.20 10.74
C LYS A 87 4.10 12.10 10.64
N ALA A 88 4.78 11.76 11.73
CA ALA A 88 6.23 11.57 11.74
C ALA A 88 6.68 10.50 10.75
N SER A 89 6.02 9.34 10.73
CA SER A 89 6.34 8.23 9.83
C SER A 89 6.17 8.61 8.35
N VAL A 90 5.10 9.31 7.97
CA VAL A 90 4.91 9.79 6.58
C VAL A 90 6.03 10.80 6.20
N TRP A 91 6.44 11.67 7.13
CA TRP A 91 7.54 12.60 6.87
C TRP A 91 8.88 11.90 6.68
N THR A 92 9.14 10.75 7.33
CA THR A 92 10.35 9.95 7.05
C THR A 92 10.32 9.36 5.65
N ASP A 93 9.13 8.97 5.13
CA ASP A 93 8.99 8.49 3.75
C ASP A 93 9.30 9.62 2.74
N VAL A 94 8.82 10.85 2.99
CA VAL A 94 9.17 12.03 2.18
C VAL A 94 10.68 12.28 2.19
N SER A 95 11.31 12.23 3.37
CA SER A 95 12.76 12.43 3.51
C SER A 95 13.54 11.37 2.75
N SER A 96 13.12 10.10 2.83
CA SER A 96 13.77 9.00 2.10
C SER A 96 13.79 9.21 0.58
N ILE A 97 12.73 9.80 0.04
CA ILE A 97 12.65 10.11 -1.39
C ILE A 97 13.52 11.34 -1.70
N TYR A 98 13.41 12.41 -0.91
CA TYR A 98 14.15 13.65 -1.11
C TYR A 98 15.67 13.43 -1.11
N ASP A 99 16.16 12.63 -0.18
CA ASP A 99 17.60 12.33 -0.05
C ASP A 99 18.14 11.48 -1.21
N ALA A 100 17.25 10.83 -1.95
CA ALA A 100 17.64 9.85 -2.95
C ALA A 100 17.39 10.26 -4.39
N ASP A 101 16.49 11.19 -4.62
CA ASP A 101 16.14 11.66 -5.95
C ASP A 101 16.78 13.02 -6.24
N PRO A 102 17.87 13.07 -7.05
CA PRO A 102 18.50 14.33 -7.41
C PRO A 102 17.61 15.25 -8.27
N ALA A 103 16.50 14.75 -8.80
CA ALA A 103 15.54 15.54 -9.55
C ALA A 103 14.60 16.32 -8.63
N ALA A 104 14.36 15.85 -7.41
CA ALA A 104 13.53 16.53 -6.43
C ALA A 104 14.25 17.76 -5.85
N LYS A 105 13.74 18.94 -6.12
CA LYS A 105 14.37 20.20 -5.69
C LYS A 105 13.81 20.75 -4.38
N ASP A 106 12.60 20.35 -4.04
CA ASP A 106 11.87 20.85 -2.88
C ASP A 106 10.96 19.73 -2.31
N PRO A 107 10.90 19.54 -0.98
CA PRO A 107 9.95 18.61 -0.37
C PRO A 107 8.49 18.84 -0.78
N ALA A 108 8.11 20.07 -1.11
CA ALA A 108 6.76 20.37 -1.60
C ALA A 108 6.45 19.67 -2.94
N GLU A 109 7.43 19.58 -3.84
CA GLU A 109 7.28 18.83 -5.09
C GLU A 109 6.98 17.37 -4.83
N ILE A 110 7.68 16.76 -3.88
CA ILE A 110 7.48 15.36 -3.48
C ILE A 110 6.08 15.17 -2.89
N ILE A 111 5.69 16.04 -1.95
CA ILE A 111 4.39 15.95 -1.26
C ILE A 111 3.22 16.10 -2.23
N LEU A 112 3.33 17.00 -3.19
CA LEU A 112 2.22 17.36 -4.08
C LEU A 112 2.18 16.55 -5.38
N CYS A 113 3.32 16.02 -5.84
CA CYS A 113 3.43 15.44 -7.18
C CYS A 113 3.78 13.96 -7.18
N TYR A 114 4.49 13.44 -6.18
CA TYR A 114 4.99 12.06 -6.26
C TYR A 114 3.91 11.03 -5.89
N PRO A 115 3.64 10.05 -6.77
CA PRO A 115 2.64 9.02 -6.52
C PRO A 115 2.97 8.15 -5.30
N SER A 116 4.25 7.96 -5.01
CA SER A 116 4.72 7.21 -3.85
C SER A 116 4.28 7.81 -2.52
N VAL A 117 4.35 9.14 -2.36
CA VAL A 117 3.89 9.82 -1.13
C VAL A 117 2.39 9.64 -0.97
N LYS A 118 1.62 9.77 -2.06
CA LYS A 118 0.18 9.49 -2.03
C LYS A 118 -0.10 8.06 -1.58
N ALA A 119 0.59 7.07 -2.16
CA ALA A 119 0.41 5.67 -1.81
C ALA A 119 0.76 5.40 -0.34
N MET A 120 1.90 5.92 0.15
CA MET A 120 2.34 5.73 1.53
C MET A 120 1.41 6.42 2.53
N LEU A 121 0.93 7.61 2.23
CA LEU A 121 -0.02 8.33 3.08
C LEU A 121 -1.33 7.54 3.25
N HIS A 122 -1.88 7.01 2.16
CA HIS A 122 -3.06 6.14 2.21
C HIS A 122 -2.77 4.85 2.98
N TYR A 123 -1.63 4.22 2.70
CA TYR A 123 -1.22 2.98 3.37
C TYR A 123 -1.07 3.20 4.89
N ARG A 124 -0.35 4.23 5.34
CA ARG A 124 -0.12 4.49 6.77
C ARG A 124 -1.44 4.68 7.53
N LEU A 125 -2.38 5.44 6.96
CA LEU A 125 -3.74 5.57 7.51
C LEU A 125 -4.47 4.22 7.53
N ALA A 126 -4.50 3.53 6.40
CA ALA A 126 -5.21 2.27 6.24
C ALA A 126 -4.66 1.17 7.16
N HIS A 127 -3.34 1.05 7.26
CA HIS A 127 -2.68 0.10 8.14
C HIS A 127 -3.07 0.32 9.60
N HIS A 128 -3.06 1.56 10.06
CA HIS A 128 -3.45 1.84 11.44
C HIS A 128 -4.94 1.53 11.70
N LEU A 129 -5.85 1.89 10.80
CA LEU A 129 -7.26 1.54 10.88
C LEU A 129 -7.48 0.00 10.82
N TYR A 130 -6.65 -0.71 10.04
CA TYR A 130 -6.66 -2.17 9.98
C TYR A 130 -6.27 -2.79 11.34
N LEU A 131 -5.23 -2.26 11.98
CA LEU A 131 -4.79 -2.71 13.32
C LEU A 131 -5.84 -2.42 14.41
N LEU A 132 -6.62 -1.35 14.25
CA LEU A 132 -7.75 -1.03 15.14
C LEU A 132 -8.99 -1.92 14.87
N GLY A 133 -8.93 -2.84 13.91
CA GLY A 133 -10.00 -3.78 13.60
C GLY A 133 -11.13 -3.21 12.75
N LEU A 134 -10.93 -2.07 12.06
CA LEU A 134 -11.92 -1.53 11.14
C LEU A 134 -11.98 -2.41 9.87
N PRO A 135 -13.12 -3.03 9.55
CA PRO A 135 -13.24 -3.87 8.37
C PRO A 135 -13.46 -3.05 7.09
N LEU A 136 -13.09 -3.57 5.94
CA LEU A 136 -13.34 -3.06 4.59
C LEU A 136 -12.69 -1.70 4.28
N VAL A 137 -12.90 -0.70 5.14
CA VAL A 137 -12.44 0.68 4.92
C VAL A 137 -10.93 0.78 4.70
N PRO A 138 -10.06 0.08 5.45
CA PRO A 138 -8.62 0.07 5.18
C PRO A 138 -8.30 -0.38 3.75
N ARG A 139 -8.93 -1.46 3.27
CA ARG A 139 -8.74 -1.92 1.90
C ARG A 139 -9.28 -0.93 0.86
N MET A 140 -10.44 -0.31 1.12
CA MET A 140 -10.97 0.75 0.25
C MET A 140 -9.97 1.91 0.11
N ILE A 141 -9.33 2.33 1.21
CA ILE A 141 -8.34 3.40 1.20
C ILE A 141 -7.11 3.02 0.35
N THR A 142 -6.57 1.82 0.51
CA THR A 142 -5.41 1.39 -0.29
C THR A 142 -5.76 1.17 -1.76
N GLU A 143 -6.98 0.70 -2.09
CA GLU A 143 -7.44 0.59 -3.48
C GLU A 143 -7.66 1.96 -4.15
N MET A 144 -8.02 2.99 -3.40
CA MET A 144 -8.05 4.36 -3.94
C MET A 144 -6.66 4.80 -4.39
N ALA A 145 -5.64 4.56 -3.56
CA ALA A 145 -4.25 4.86 -3.93
C ALA A 145 -3.80 3.99 -5.11
N HIS A 146 -4.09 2.68 -5.09
CA HIS A 146 -3.74 1.76 -6.17
C HIS A 146 -4.31 2.22 -7.52
N SER A 147 -5.59 2.59 -7.57
CA SER A 147 -6.23 3.05 -8.81
C SER A 147 -5.66 4.36 -9.35
N GLU A 148 -5.12 5.23 -8.49
CA GLU A 148 -4.57 6.52 -8.89
C GLU A 148 -3.06 6.49 -9.19
N THR A 149 -2.32 5.57 -8.56
CA THR A 149 -0.84 5.53 -8.60
C THR A 149 -0.26 4.30 -9.28
N GLY A 150 -1.05 3.24 -9.42
CA GLY A 150 -0.55 1.92 -9.83
C GLY A 150 0.29 1.22 -8.77
N ILE A 151 0.25 1.67 -7.51
CA ILE A 151 0.98 1.09 -6.37
C ILE A 151 -0.03 0.35 -5.47
N ASP A 152 0.05 -0.98 -5.42
CA ASP A 152 -0.83 -1.84 -4.62
C ASP A 152 -0.14 -2.25 -3.31
N ILE A 153 -0.54 -1.68 -2.20
CA ILE A 153 -0.05 -2.05 -0.86
C ILE A 153 -1.23 -2.55 -0.03
N HIS A 154 -1.16 -3.80 0.41
CA HIS A 154 -2.20 -4.33 1.30
C HIS A 154 -2.12 -3.68 2.69
N PRO A 155 -3.24 -3.26 3.31
CA PRO A 155 -3.21 -2.58 4.62
C PRO A 155 -2.67 -3.45 5.75
N GLY A 156 -2.64 -4.77 5.61
CA GLY A 156 -2.04 -5.70 6.57
C GLY A 156 -0.52 -5.83 6.48
N ALA A 157 0.13 -5.30 5.44
CA ALA A 157 1.60 -5.29 5.36
C ALA A 157 2.19 -4.46 6.51
N GLU A 158 3.35 -4.86 7.00
CA GLU A 158 4.11 -4.12 8.02
C GLU A 158 5.29 -3.42 7.33
N ILE A 159 5.31 -2.07 7.35
CA ILE A 159 6.36 -1.28 6.69
C ILE A 159 6.95 -0.30 7.68
N GLY A 160 8.27 -0.37 7.86
CA GLY A 160 9.05 0.52 8.74
C GLY A 160 9.11 1.96 8.24
N ASP A 161 9.93 2.78 8.89
CA ASP A 161 10.14 4.19 8.58
C ASP A 161 11.19 4.38 7.48
N TYR A 162 11.23 5.58 6.88
CA TYR A 162 12.12 5.93 5.76
C TYR A 162 11.95 4.99 4.54
N PHE A 163 10.73 4.53 4.31
CA PHE A 163 10.45 3.68 3.16
C PHE A 163 10.32 4.51 1.88
N GLY A 164 11.17 4.21 0.90
CA GLY A 164 11.19 4.92 -0.38
C GLY A 164 10.67 4.06 -1.53
N ILE A 165 9.68 4.58 -2.28
CA ILE A 165 9.26 4.01 -3.56
C ILE A 165 9.65 4.99 -4.65
N ASP A 166 10.49 4.58 -5.59
CA ASP A 166 10.85 5.40 -6.75
C ASP A 166 10.01 4.99 -7.97
N HIS A 167 9.44 5.98 -8.67
CA HIS A 167 8.43 5.85 -9.72
C HIS A 167 7.15 5.10 -9.25
N GLY A 168 7.25 3.86 -8.91
CA GLY A 168 6.28 3.05 -8.17
C GLY A 168 5.24 2.30 -9.01
N THR A 169 4.99 2.66 -10.27
CA THR A 169 3.99 1.97 -11.10
C THR A 169 4.22 0.46 -11.13
N GLY A 170 3.18 -0.32 -10.80
CA GLY A 170 3.24 -1.77 -10.79
C GLY A 170 3.91 -2.39 -9.55
N VAL A 171 4.18 -1.61 -8.51
CA VAL A 171 4.60 -2.15 -7.21
C VAL A 171 3.44 -2.89 -6.57
N VAL A 172 3.72 -4.10 -6.02
CA VAL A 172 2.76 -4.90 -5.26
C VAL A 172 3.38 -5.33 -3.94
N ILE A 173 2.75 -5.00 -2.82
CA ILE A 173 3.16 -5.42 -1.47
C ILE A 173 2.02 -6.18 -0.81
N GLY A 174 2.20 -7.49 -0.63
CA GLY A 174 1.16 -8.39 -0.14
C GLY A 174 0.93 -8.32 1.38
N GLU A 175 -0.22 -8.81 1.81
CA GLU A 175 -0.80 -8.70 3.17
C GLU A 175 0.16 -9.00 4.33
N THR A 176 1.00 -10.03 4.20
CA THR A 176 1.88 -10.47 5.29
C THR A 176 3.35 -10.16 5.03
N ALA A 177 3.63 -9.21 4.12
CA ALA A 177 4.98 -8.69 3.92
C ALA A 177 5.41 -7.91 5.16
N VAL A 178 6.69 -8.07 5.51
CA VAL A 178 7.36 -7.31 6.58
C VAL A 178 8.53 -6.58 5.94
N VAL A 179 8.55 -5.27 6.06
CA VAL A 179 9.58 -4.41 5.46
C VAL A 179 10.18 -3.56 6.57
N GLY A 180 11.48 -3.60 6.70
CA GLY A 180 12.25 -2.85 7.71
C GLY A 180 12.36 -1.36 7.38
N ASN A 181 13.27 -0.69 8.09
CA ASN A 181 13.54 0.73 7.92
C ASN A 181 14.53 0.98 6.78
N HIS A 182 14.47 2.17 6.18
CA HIS A 182 15.39 2.59 5.10
C HIS A 182 15.40 1.64 3.89
N VAL A 183 14.30 0.96 3.64
CA VAL A 183 14.15 0.10 2.46
C VAL A 183 13.72 0.95 1.28
N ARG A 184 14.33 0.69 0.11
CA ARG A 184 14.00 1.34 -1.14
C ARG A 184 13.60 0.34 -2.19
N ILE A 185 12.51 0.62 -2.89
CA ILE A 185 12.05 -0.19 -4.02
C ILE A 185 11.72 0.68 -5.22
N TYR A 186 11.83 0.09 -6.39
CA TYR A 186 11.55 0.75 -7.66
C TYR A 186 10.28 0.19 -8.31
N GLN A 187 9.85 0.81 -9.42
CA GLN A 187 8.66 0.38 -10.17
C GLN A 187 8.69 -1.12 -10.51
N GLY A 188 7.51 -1.72 -10.52
CA GLY A 188 7.32 -3.12 -10.89
C GLY A 188 7.83 -4.14 -9.87
N VAL A 189 8.30 -3.72 -8.69
CA VAL A 189 8.72 -4.64 -7.62
C VAL A 189 7.50 -5.32 -7.03
N THR A 190 7.58 -6.65 -6.88
CA THR A 190 6.54 -7.46 -6.25
C THR A 190 7.09 -8.15 -4.99
N LEU A 191 6.48 -7.86 -3.83
CA LEU A 191 6.66 -8.59 -2.58
C LEU A 191 5.46 -9.52 -2.40
N GLY A 192 5.52 -10.70 -3.02
CA GLY A 192 4.39 -11.57 -3.29
C GLY A 192 4.43 -12.93 -2.58
N ALA A 193 3.32 -13.66 -2.68
CA ALA A 193 3.27 -15.07 -2.30
C ALA A 193 3.81 -15.95 -3.44
N LYS A 194 4.60 -16.99 -3.09
CA LYS A 194 5.09 -17.95 -4.07
C LYS A 194 4.02 -18.99 -4.44
N SER A 195 3.19 -19.36 -3.47
CA SER A 195 2.11 -20.34 -3.63
C SER A 195 1.07 -20.17 -2.53
N PHE A 196 -0.11 -20.73 -2.76
CA PHE A 196 -1.17 -20.79 -1.76
C PHE A 196 -1.34 -22.22 -1.26
N ARG A 197 -1.60 -22.36 0.06
CA ARG A 197 -2.06 -23.61 0.65
C ARG A 197 -3.58 -23.58 0.69
N TYR A 198 -4.20 -24.75 0.46
CA TYR A 198 -5.65 -24.89 0.43
C TYR A 198 -6.08 -25.89 1.49
N ASP A 199 -7.25 -25.67 2.09
CA ASP A 199 -7.90 -26.62 2.97
C ASP A 199 -8.56 -27.77 2.17
N GLU A 200 -9.16 -28.72 2.87
CA GLU A 200 -9.86 -29.87 2.27
C GLU A 200 -11.06 -29.47 1.40
N LYS A 201 -11.56 -28.24 1.55
CA LYS A 201 -12.67 -27.66 0.77
C LYS A 201 -12.19 -26.80 -0.41
N GLY A 202 -10.88 -26.74 -0.66
CA GLY A 202 -10.29 -25.94 -1.73
C GLY A 202 -10.25 -24.44 -1.42
N LYS A 203 -10.44 -24.01 -0.17
CA LYS A 203 -10.31 -22.61 0.26
C LYS A 203 -8.87 -22.31 0.63
N ALA A 204 -8.34 -21.20 0.16
CA ALA A 204 -7.00 -20.75 0.51
C ALA A 204 -6.89 -20.51 2.03
N ILE A 205 -5.85 -21.08 2.64
CA ILE A 205 -5.55 -20.94 4.06
C ILE A 205 -4.79 -19.64 4.27
N SER A 206 -5.26 -18.80 5.20
CA SER A 206 -4.57 -17.58 5.62
C SER A 206 -3.28 -17.92 6.38
N GLY A 207 -2.33 -16.97 6.39
CA GLY A 207 -1.08 -17.09 7.14
C GLY A 207 0.09 -16.38 6.45
N PRO A 208 1.25 -16.30 7.11
CA PRO A 208 2.44 -15.67 6.56
C PRO A 208 2.87 -16.34 5.25
N ARG A 209 2.88 -15.57 4.15
CA ARG A 209 3.18 -16.06 2.80
C ARG A 209 3.99 -15.09 1.94
N HIS A 210 4.20 -13.86 2.43
CA HIS A 210 4.96 -12.80 1.75
C HIS A 210 6.32 -12.61 2.39
N PRO A 211 7.29 -12.01 1.70
CA PRO A 211 8.67 -11.91 2.17
C PRO A 211 8.85 -11.00 3.39
N ILE A 212 10.00 -11.18 4.02
CA ILE A 212 10.58 -10.28 5.02
C ILE A 212 11.76 -9.59 4.36
N ILE A 213 11.73 -8.27 4.32
CA ILE A 213 12.81 -7.42 3.85
C ILE A 213 13.38 -6.70 5.07
N GLU A 214 14.63 -6.96 5.41
CA GLU A 214 15.27 -6.32 6.55
C GLU A 214 15.70 -4.87 6.22
N ASP A 215 16.32 -4.19 7.18
CA ASP A 215 16.70 -2.78 7.08
C ASP A 215 17.73 -2.51 5.95
N ASN A 216 17.71 -1.31 5.39
CA ASN A 216 18.68 -0.82 4.39
C ASN A 216 18.72 -1.63 3.08
N VAL A 217 17.67 -2.38 2.74
CA VAL A 217 17.63 -3.16 1.50
C VAL A 217 17.17 -2.28 0.33
N THR A 218 17.84 -2.44 -0.81
CA THR A 218 17.41 -1.81 -2.08
C THR A 218 16.98 -2.87 -3.09
N ILE A 219 15.79 -2.75 -3.65
CA ILE A 219 15.25 -3.67 -4.66
C ILE A 219 14.95 -2.88 -5.93
N TYR A 220 15.72 -3.13 -6.99
CA TYR A 220 15.57 -2.45 -8.26
C TYR A 220 14.41 -3.00 -9.09
N SER A 221 14.07 -2.26 -10.14
CA SER A 221 12.86 -2.39 -10.96
C SER A 221 12.54 -3.80 -11.44
N ASN A 222 11.24 -4.11 -11.48
CA ASN A 222 10.67 -5.36 -12.01
C ASN A 222 11.15 -6.64 -11.32
N SER A 223 11.70 -6.55 -10.10
CA SER A 223 12.11 -7.73 -9.34
C SER A 223 10.95 -8.28 -8.54
N SER A 224 10.82 -9.61 -8.53
CA SER A 224 9.79 -10.34 -7.78
C SER A 224 10.45 -11.12 -6.63
N ILE A 225 10.10 -10.78 -5.41
CA ILE A 225 10.52 -11.47 -4.18
C ILE A 225 9.32 -12.27 -3.69
N LEU A 226 9.39 -13.60 -3.75
CA LEU A 226 8.21 -14.43 -3.60
C LEU A 226 8.36 -15.48 -2.51
N GLY A 227 7.31 -15.58 -1.69
CA GLY A 227 7.23 -16.55 -0.60
C GLY A 227 7.68 -15.97 0.74
N ARG A 228 7.58 -16.75 1.81
CA ARG A 228 8.02 -16.35 3.16
C ARG A 228 9.53 -16.53 3.29
N ILE A 229 10.28 -15.77 2.53
CA ILE A 229 11.73 -15.70 2.52
C ILE A 229 12.20 -14.42 3.18
N THR A 230 13.44 -14.38 3.63
CA THR A 230 14.07 -13.18 4.20
C THR A 230 15.16 -12.68 3.28
N ILE A 231 15.13 -11.38 2.97
CA ILE A 231 16.24 -10.65 2.37
C ILE A 231 16.95 -9.93 3.52
N GLY A 232 18.17 -10.37 3.84
CA GLY A 232 18.95 -9.84 4.94
C GLY A 232 19.35 -8.37 4.73
N HIS A 233 19.56 -7.65 5.82
CA HIS A 233 19.83 -6.21 5.82
C HIS A 233 21.05 -5.82 4.95
N ASP A 234 21.12 -4.56 4.54
CA ASP A 234 22.19 -3.99 3.71
C ASP A 234 22.39 -4.73 2.36
N SER A 235 21.34 -5.39 1.84
CA SER A 235 21.39 -6.14 0.59
C SER A 235 20.88 -5.33 -0.60
N ILE A 236 21.37 -5.68 -1.78
CA ILE A 236 20.98 -5.06 -3.06
C ILE A 236 20.47 -6.13 -4.00
N ILE A 237 19.22 -6.00 -4.44
CA ILE A 237 18.61 -6.83 -5.47
C ILE A 237 18.54 -6.01 -6.76
N GLY A 238 19.27 -6.44 -7.77
CA GLY A 238 19.27 -5.83 -9.10
C GLY A 238 17.92 -5.93 -9.79
N GLY A 239 17.77 -5.26 -10.93
CA GLY A 239 16.50 -5.27 -11.68
C GLY A 239 16.21 -6.62 -12.34
N ASN A 240 14.91 -6.90 -12.54
CA ASN A 240 14.38 -8.12 -13.19
C ASN A 240 14.83 -9.43 -12.52
N ILE A 241 15.01 -9.44 -11.21
CA ILE A 241 15.37 -10.64 -10.45
C ILE A 241 14.10 -11.38 -9.99
N TRP A 242 14.12 -12.71 -10.12
CA TRP A 242 13.12 -13.60 -9.59
C TRP A 242 13.70 -14.34 -8.37
N GLN A 243 13.42 -13.84 -7.16
CA GLN A 243 13.99 -14.34 -5.92
C GLN A 243 12.97 -15.16 -5.12
N THR A 244 13.29 -16.41 -4.82
CA THR A 244 12.42 -17.33 -4.07
C THR A 244 13.13 -18.04 -2.91
N GLU A 245 14.35 -17.66 -2.61
CA GLU A 245 15.17 -18.18 -1.52
C GLU A 245 15.68 -17.04 -0.67
N SER A 246 15.84 -17.31 0.63
CA SER A 246 16.39 -16.30 1.55
C SER A 246 17.83 -15.95 1.21
N LEU A 247 18.19 -14.70 1.47
CA LEU A 247 19.54 -14.17 1.28
C LEU A 247 20.09 -13.67 2.63
N PRO A 248 21.33 -13.99 2.97
CA PRO A 248 21.98 -13.42 4.16
C PRO A 248 22.20 -11.90 4.00
N PRO A 249 22.45 -11.18 5.11
CA PRO A 249 22.84 -9.77 5.04
C PRO A 249 24.02 -9.51 4.09
N TYR A 250 24.09 -8.26 3.57
CA TYR A 250 25.12 -7.79 2.63
C TYR A 250 25.15 -8.55 1.30
N SER A 251 24.04 -9.17 0.91
CA SER A 251 23.94 -9.88 -0.38
C SER A 251 23.79 -8.92 -1.54
N ARG A 252 24.41 -9.25 -2.67
CA ARG A 252 24.21 -8.54 -3.93
C ARG A 252 23.83 -9.53 -5.03
N VAL A 253 22.59 -9.42 -5.51
CA VAL A 253 22.06 -10.25 -6.60
C VAL A 253 21.91 -9.38 -7.83
N ILE A 254 22.46 -9.80 -8.95
CA ILE A 254 22.37 -9.11 -10.25
C ILE A 254 22.08 -10.12 -11.35
N GLN A 255 21.45 -9.65 -12.44
CA GLN A 255 21.30 -10.45 -13.63
C GLN A 255 22.66 -10.79 -14.28
N GLY A 256 22.75 -11.96 -14.89
CA GLY A 256 23.85 -12.31 -15.78
C GLY A 256 23.90 -11.38 -17.00
N LYS A 257 25.08 -11.31 -17.65
CA LYS A 257 25.22 -10.52 -18.88
C LYS A 257 24.33 -11.09 -19.99
N SER A 258 23.64 -10.22 -20.73
CA SER A 258 22.92 -10.60 -21.95
C SER A 258 23.89 -11.13 -23.01
N ILE A 259 23.47 -12.18 -23.74
CA ILE A 259 24.19 -12.68 -24.89
C ILE A 259 23.56 -12.04 -26.14
N ALA A 260 24.35 -11.29 -26.90
CA ALA A 260 23.92 -10.74 -28.18
C ALA A 260 24.36 -11.68 -29.29
N THR A 261 23.41 -12.04 -30.16
CA THR A 261 23.70 -12.77 -31.42
C THR A 261 23.35 -11.89 -32.61
N HIS A 262 24.20 -11.90 -33.62
CA HIS A 262 23.92 -11.24 -34.89
C HIS A 262 23.30 -12.24 -35.86
N PHE A 263 22.15 -11.88 -36.44
CA PHE A 263 21.52 -12.61 -37.50
C PHE A 263 21.94 -11.99 -38.83
N THR A 264 22.64 -12.74 -39.70
CA THR A 264 23.15 -12.25 -40.98
C THR A 264 22.15 -12.37 -42.11
N ASP A 265 21.11 -13.20 -41.97
CA ASP A 265 20.22 -13.61 -43.08
C ASP A 265 18.74 -13.21 -42.86
N GLY A 266 18.49 -12.12 -42.19
CA GLY A 266 17.10 -11.67 -41.98
C GLY A 266 16.22 -12.64 -41.18
N GLY A 267 16.81 -13.58 -40.44
CA GLY A 267 16.16 -14.51 -39.54
C GLY A 267 15.61 -13.80 -38.30
N GLY A 268 14.90 -12.69 -38.52
CA GLY A 268 14.03 -12.08 -37.53
C GLY A 268 12.82 -12.97 -37.29
N ILE A 269 12.26 -12.84 -36.11
CA ILE A 269 11.02 -13.49 -35.63
C ILE A 269 9.91 -13.34 -36.65
#